data_6c9c74ecf68f076fb25601910f623d73
#
_entry.id   6c9c74ecf68f076fb25601910f623d73
#
_cell.length_a   1.000
_cell.length_b   1.000
_cell.length_c   1.000
_cell.angle_alpha   90.00
_cell.angle_beta   90.00
_cell.angle_gamma   90.00
#
_symmetry.space_group_name_H-M   'P 1'
#
loop_
_entity.id
_entity.type
_entity.pdbx_description
1 polymer ?
#
loop_
_entity_poly.entity_id
_entity_poly.type
_entity_poly.pdbx_seq_one_letter_code
_entity_poly.pdbx_strand_id
1 'polypeptide(L)'
;RHGHAHAAKVGDKYGYDYYAHVLRTKAWAAYNFNVGGLGVTVGGEVGYASQWREGLWRKGLFPDNSKGDSKKLDYLTYKAKGNFSYRFSAAHTVEANVVYLQDAPEFQASFVSPRTRNTTTPGLSAERVFGVDASYNLRVGDLKARVSGYYTRIYDQSKVISYYDDVAATFTNFAMSGIDKLHFGLEAAVSIPLYRSLALNGAVSWGQYTYDSNPYYLQTQDNSG
;
A
#
# COMPACT_ATOMS: atom_id res chain seq x y z
N ARG A 1 -23.59 -16.41 -35.13
CA ARG A 1 -24.53 -16.33 -33.98
C ARG A 1 -25.01 -14.90 -33.90
N HIS A 2 -26.29 -14.68 -34.19
CA HIS A 2 -26.90 -13.35 -34.14
C HIS A 2 -26.98 -12.88 -32.67
N GLY A 3 -26.10 -11.97 -32.29
CA GLY A 3 -26.24 -11.20 -31.05
C GLY A 3 -27.44 -10.28 -31.22
N HIS A 4 -28.44 -10.40 -30.34
CA HIS A 4 -29.51 -9.41 -30.30
C HIS A 4 -28.89 -8.04 -29.99
N ALA A 5 -29.07 -7.10 -30.93
CA ALA A 5 -28.68 -5.71 -30.69
C ALA A 5 -29.56 -5.17 -29.53
N HIS A 6 -28.96 -4.95 -28.38
CA HIS A 6 -29.60 -4.30 -27.26
C HIS A 6 -29.44 -2.79 -27.41
N ALA A 7 -30.54 -2.09 -27.66
CA ALA A 7 -30.53 -0.63 -27.68
C ALA A 7 -30.54 -0.11 -26.26
N ALA A 8 -29.41 0.39 -25.79
CA ALA A 8 -29.29 1.01 -24.47
C ALA A 8 -30.03 2.34 -24.41
N LYS A 9 -30.82 2.57 -23.36
CA LYS A 9 -31.50 3.83 -23.03
C LYS A 9 -30.69 4.59 -21.98
N VAL A 10 -31.02 5.87 -21.80
CA VAL A 10 -30.44 6.70 -20.72
C VAL A 10 -30.78 6.04 -19.37
N GLY A 11 -29.73 5.71 -18.59
CA GLY A 11 -29.84 5.00 -17.32
C GLY A 11 -29.53 3.52 -17.38
N ASP A 12 -29.44 2.92 -18.56
CA ASP A 12 -29.01 1.53 -18.72
C ASP A 12 -27.51 1.38 -18.50
N LYS A 13 -27.12 0.26 -17.85
CA LYS A 13 -25.72 -0.11 -17.71
C LYS A 13 -25.15 -0.48 -19.08
N TYR A 14 -24.01 0.11 -19.44
CA TYR A 14 -23.36 -0.12 -20.72
C TYR A 14 -21.88 -0.48 -20.55
N GLY A 15 -21.41 -1.43 -21.35
CA GLY A 15 -20.01 -1.76 -21.46
C GLY A 15 -19.50 -2.75 -20.41
N TYR A 16 -19.75 -2.55 -19.11
CA TYR A 16 -19.40 -3.50 -18.06
C TYR A 16 -20.31 -3.35 -16.83
N ASP A 17 -20.44 -4.43 -16.08
CA ASP A 17 -21.13 -4.46 -14.80
C ASP A 17 -20.53 -5.57 -13.93
N TYR A 18 -20.05 -5.23 -12.73
CA TYR A 18 -19.50 -6.19 -11.79
C TYR A 18 -19.56 -5.67 -10.36
N TYR A 19 -19.57 -6.59 -9.43
CA TYR A 19 -19.35 -6.29 -8.01
C TYR A 19 -17.93 -6.67 -7.59
N ALA A 20 -17.33 -5.82 -6.78
CA ALA A 20 -16.11 -6.10 -6.03
C ALA A 20 -16.53 -6.48 -4.60
N HIS A 21 -16.40 -7.76 -4.27
CA HIS A 21 -16.65 -8.24 -2.91
C HIS A 21 -15.35 -8.21 -2.13
N VAL A 22 -15.34 -7.52 -0.99
CA VAL A 22 -14.18 -7.44 -0.09
C VAL A 22 -14.68 -7.62 1.34
N LEU A 23 -14.27 -8.73 1.95
CA LEU A 23 -14.51 -9.02 3.37
C LEU A 23 -13.18 -8.86 4.12
N ARG A 24 -13.17 -8.09 5.19
CA ARG A 24 -12.02 -7.95 6.09
C ARG A 24 -12.49 -8.05 7.53
N THR A 25 -11.88 -8.94 8.28
CA THR A 25 -12.09 -9.08 9.72
C THR A 25 -10.76 -9.03 10.43
N LYS A 26 -10.70 -8.40 11.61
CA LYS A 26 -9.48 -8.31 12.39
C LYS A 26 -9.75 -8.13 13.88
N ALA A 27 -8.81 -8.63 14.66
CA ALA A 27 -8.71 -8.37 16.09
C ALA A 27 -7.35 -7.78 16.41
N TRP A 28 -7.29 -6.88 17.34
CA TRP A 28 -6.06 -6.22 17.73
C TRP A 28 -5.97 -5.99 19.24
N ALA A 29 -4.75 -5.92 19.74
CA ALA A 29 -4.46 -5.53 21.12
C ALA A 29 -3.21 -4.67 21.14
N ALA A 30 -3.14 -3.75 22.11
CA ALA A 30 -1.96 -2.95 22.37
C ALA A 30 -1.77 -2.78 23.88
N TYR A 31 -0.51 -2.68 24.28
CA TYR A 31 -0.11 -2.46 25.64
C TYR A 31 0.91 -1.32 25.73
N ASN A 32 0.69 -0.44 26.70
CA ASN A 32 1.59 0.69 26.98
C ASN A 32 2.10 0.58 28.41
N PHE A 33 3.39 0.79 28.60
CA PHE A 33 3.95 0.95 29.94
C PHE A 33 5.04 2.02 29.96
N ASN A 34 5.19 2.66 31.12
CA ASN A 34 6.18 3.68 31.36
C ASN A 34 6.88 3.39 32.67
N VAL A 35 8.22 3.38 32.65
CA VAL A 35 9.07 3.15 33.85
C VAL A 35 10.25 4.10 33.78
N GLY A 36 10.32 5.02 34.75
CA GLY A 36 11.36 6.06 34.76
C GLY A 36 11.29 6.91 33.48
N GLY A 37 12.41 6.98 32.75
CA GLY A 37 12.50 7.68 31.47
C GLY A 37 12.08 6.86 30.25
N LEU A 38 11.75 5.56 30.44
CA LEU A 38 11.41 4.63 29.36
C LEU A 38 9.90 4.57 29.14
N GLY A 39 9.45 4.82 27.91
CA GLY A 39 8.10 4.57 27.44
C GLY A 39 8.10 3.49 26.36
N VAL A 40 7.23 2.51 26.48
CA VAL A 40 7.11 1.43 25.51
C VAL A 40 5.64 1.20 25.15
N THR A 41 5.37 1.12 23.86
CA THR A 41 4.08 0.65 23.32
C THR A 41 4.33 -0.54 22.43
N VAL A 42 3.66 -1.64 22.67
CA VAL A 42 3.63 -2.78 21.77
C VAL A 42 2.21 -3.08 21.34
N GLY A 43 2.04 -3.48 20.09
CA GLY A 43 0.72 -3.79 19.56
C GLY A 43 0.78 -4.88 18.51
N GLY A 44 -0.28 -5.67 18.46
CA GLY A 44 -0.47 -6.72 17.46
C GLY A 44 -1.88 -6.72 16.89
N GLU A 45 -2.00 -7.15 15.66
CA GLU A 45 -3.25 -7.34 14.93
C GLU A 45 -3.15 -8.65 14.17
N VAL A 46 -4.23 -9.41 14.14
CA VAL A 46 -4.41 -10.57 13.28
C VAL A 46 -5.77 -10.50 12.63
N GLY A 47 -5.85 -10.91 11.37
CA GLY A 47 -7.08 -10.82 10.62
C GLY A 47 -7.12 -11.77 9.43
N TYR A 48 -8.24 -11.72 8.76
CA TYR A 48 -8.51 -12.46 7.54
C TYR A 48 -9.13 -11.52 6.51
N ALA A 49 -8.65 -11.61 5.29
CA ALA A 49 -9.18 -10.88 4.14
C ALA A 49 -9.57 -11.86 3.04
N SER A 50 -10.76 -11.68 2.48
CA SER A 50 -11.24 -12.44 1.32
C SER A 50 -11.79 -11.46 0.30
N GLN A 51 -11.41 -11.64 -0.97
CA GLN A 51 -11.90 -10.76 -2.03
C GLN A 51 -12.12 -11.54 -3.32
N TRP A 52 -13.19 -11.18 -4.04
CA TRP A 52 -13.51 -11.77 -5.33
C TRP A 52 -14.31 -10.79 -6.18
N ARG A 53 -14.28 -11.02 -7.47
CA ARG A 53 -15.08 -10.29 -8.44
C ARG A 53 -16.30 -11.12 -8.82
N GLU A 54 -17.47 -10.51 -8.89
CA GLU A 54 -18.68 -11.09 -9.47
C GLU A 54 -19.05 -10.30 -10.73
N GLY A 55 -18.85 -10.91 -11.90
CA GLY A 55 -19.21 -10.30 -13.17
C GLY A 55 -20.69 -10.51 -13.49
N LEU A 56 -21.42 -9.42 -13.67
CA LEU A 56 -22.84 -9.47 -14.04
C LEU A 56 -23.07 -9.46 -15.56
N TRP A 57 -22.03 -9.09 -16.31
CA TRP A 57 -22.09 -8.94 -17.76
C TRP A 57 -21.17 -9.93 -18.47
N ARG A 58 -21.70 -10.62 -19.49
CA ARG A 58 -20.90 -11.51 -20.35
C ARG A 58 -20.23 -10.70 -21.45
N LYS A 59 -18.91 -10.65 -21.46
CA LYS A 59 -18.11 -9.98 -22.47
C LYS A 59 -17.86 -10.88 -23.68
N GLY A 60 -18.00 -10.33 -24.88
CA GLY A 60 -17.80 -11.08 -26.12
C GLY A 60 -16.39 -11.65 -26.29
N LEU A 61 -15.35 -10.91 -25.85
CA LEU A 61 -13.96 -11.37 -25.87
C LEU A 61 -13.65 -12.45 -24.81
N PHE A 62 -14.40 -12.48 -23.70
CA PHE A 62 -14.18 -13.39 -22.59
C PHE A 62 -15.49 -14.06 -22.16
N PRO A 63 -16.18 -14.79 -23.07
CA PRO A 63 -17.55 -15.28 -22.82
C PRO A 63 -17.62 -16.25 -21.63
N ASP A 64 -16.53 -16.98 -21.35
CA ASP A 64 -16.46 -17.99 -20.30
C ASP A 64 -15.73 -17.53 -19.05
N ASN A 65 -15.21 -16.29 -19.02
CA ASN A 65 -14.39 -15.75 -17.94
C ASN A 65 -14.76 -14.30 -17.55
N SER A 66 -15.97 -13.87 -17.81
CA SER A 66 -16.41 -12.49 -17.55
C SER A 66 -17.66 -12.40 -16.67
N LYS A 67 -18.57 -13.36 -16.79
CA LYS A 67 -19.80 -13.43 -15.97
C LYS A 67 -19.66 -14.47 -14.87
N GLY A 68 -20.22 -14.17 -13.69
CA GLY A 68 -20.13 -15.00 -12.49
C GLY A 68 -18.90 -14.69 -11.64
N ASP A 69 -18.72 -15.49 -10.61
CA ASP A 69 -17.68 -15.30 -9.62
C ASP A 69 -16.28 -15.65 -10.15
N SER A 70 -15.31 -14.83 -9.78
CA SER A 70 -13.90 -15.18 -9.89
C SER A 70 -13.50 -16.17 -8.80
N LYS A 71 -12.26 -16.66 -8.87
CA LYS A 71 -11.62 -17.30 -7.73
C LYS A 71 -11.64 -16.35 -6.53
N LYS A 72 -11.97 -16.86 -5.35
CA LYS A 72 -11.78 -16.15 -4.08
C LYS A 72 -10.30 -16.09 -3.75
N LEU A 73 -9.86 -14.90 -3.35
CA LEU A 73 -8.50 -14.63 -2.95
C LEU A 73 -8.50 -14.39 -1.44
N ASP A 74 -7.95 -15.37 -0.72
CA ASP A 74 -8.01 -15.45 0.74
C ASP A 74 -6.62 -15.21 1.32
N TYR A 75 -6.53 -14.33 2.33
CA TYR A 75 -5.28 -13.93 2.94
C TYR A 75 -5.39 -13.91 4.46
N LEU A 76 -4.39 -14.48 5.12
CA LEU A 76 -4.12 -14.18 6.53
C LEU A 76 -3.44 -12.80 6.58
N THR A 77 -3.97 -11.91 7.41
CA THR A 77 -3.39 -10.59 7.62
C THR A 77 -2.89 -10.49 9.06
N TYR A 78 -1.76 -9.81 9.27
CA TYR A 78 -1.23 -9.57 10.59
C TYR A 78 -0.37 -8.32 10.61
N LYS A 79 -0.23 -7.72 11.81
CA LYS A 79 0.62 -6.58 12.06
C LYS A 79 1.19 -6.65 13.46
N ALA A 80 2.49 -6.44 13.57
CA ALA A 80 3.17 -6.21 14.83
C ALA A 80 3.82 -4.83 14.79
N LYS A 81 3.71 -4.08 15.88
CA LYS A 81 4.33 -2.76 16.01
C LYS A 81 4.90 -2.56 17.40
N GLY A 82 6.01 -1.86 17.46
CA GLY A 82 6.63 -1.39 18.70
C GLY A 82 7.01 0.07 18.59
N ASN A 83 6.78 0.81 19.65
CA ASN A 83 7.27 2.16 19.83
C ASN A 83 8.05 2.19 21.13
N PHE A 84 9.25 2.77 21.10
CA PHE A 84 10.14 2.93 22.23
C PHE A 84 10.52 4.40 22.34
N SER A 85 10.45 4.95 23.52
CA SER A 85 10.94 6.28 23.83
C SER A 85 11.79 6.24 25.09
N TYR A 86 12.93 6.88 25.08
CA TYR A 86 13.75 7.01 26.26
C TYR A 86 14.19 8.45 26.45
N ARG A 87 13.84 8.99 27.61
CA ARG A 87 14.22 10.33 28.02
C ARG A 87 15.42 10.25 28.95
N PHE A 88 16.59 10.57 28.45
CA PHE A 88 17.84 10.64 29.24
C PHE A 88 17.84 11.81 30.22
N SER A 89 17.25 12.94 29.81
CA SER A 89 17.10 14.16 30.62
C SER A 89 15.95 15.01 30.05
N ALA A 90 15.72 16.17 30.66
CA ALA A 90 14.75 17.13 30.12
C ALA A 90 15.11 17.62 28.68
N ALA A 91 16.39 17.56 28.33
CA ALA A 91 16.90 18.03 27.03
C ALA A 91 17.00 16.95 25.98
N HIS A 92 17.10 15.67 26.32
CA HIS A 92 17.50 14.59 25.41
C HIS A 92 16.49 13.45 25.41
N THR A 93 15.91 13.17 24.25
CA THR A 93 14.97 12.05 24.05
C THR A 93 15.37 11.28 22.78
N VAL A 94 15.35 9.95 22.86
CA VAL A 94 15.45 9.04 21.73
C VAL A 94 14.11 8.34 21.56
N GLU A 95 13.67 8.19 20.33
CA GLU A 95 12.47 7.44 19.96
C GLU A 95 12.82 6.45 18.86
N ALA A 96 12.20 5.27 18.89
CA ALA A 96 12.32 4.28 17.82
C ALA A 96 10.98 3.61 17.60
N ASN A 97 10.65 3.36 16.33
CA ASN A 97 9.47 2.64 15.91
C ASN A 97 9.87 1.45 15.06
N VAL A 98 9.15 0.35 15.21
CA VAL A 98 9.27 -0.81 14.34
C VAL A 98 7.88 -1.30 13.96
N VAL A 99 7.72 -1.69 12.71
CA VAL A 99 6.48 -2.30 12.21
C VAL A 99 6.82 -3.46 11.29
N TYR A 100 6.08 -4.54 11.44
CA TYR A 100 6.03 -5.63 10.47
C TYR A 100 4.58 -5.98 10.20
N LEU A 101 4.20 -6.03 8.93
CA LEU A 101 2.82 -6.34 8.55
C LEU A 101 2.76 -7.20 7.29
N GLN A 102 1.68 -7.96 7.20
CA GLN A 102 1.21 -8.61 5.99
C GLN A 102 -0.26 -8.24 5.76
N ASP A 103 -0.60 -7.82 4.55
CA ASP A 103 -1.98 -7.50 4.17
C ASP A 103 -2.31 -8.04 2.77
N ALA A 104 -3.59 -8.14 2.47
CA ALA A 104 -4.07 -8.48 1.15
C ALA A 104 -3.74 -7.36 0.15
N PRO A 105 -3.40 -7.70 -1.10
CA PRO A 105 -3.28 -6.71 -2.16
C PRO A 105 -4.58 -5.92 -2.35
N GLU A 106 -4.50 -4.75 -2.89
CA GLU A 106 -5.69 -3.99 -3.28
C GLU A 106 -6.52 -4.75 -4.31
N PHE A 107 -7.86 -4.65 -4.22
CA PHE A 107 -8.76 -5.34 -5.16
C PHE A 107 -8.42 -5.02 -6.61
N GLN A 108 -8.16 -3.75 -6.93
CA GLN A 108 -7.83 -3.31 -8.30
C GLN A 108 -6.50 -3.88 -8.80
N ALA A 109 -5.55 -4.12 -7.93
CA ALA A 109 -4.26 -4.73 -8.27
C ALA A 109 -4.34 -6.26 -8.35
N SER A 110 -5.40 -6.85 -7.83
CA SER A 110 -5.61 -8.30 -7.80
C SER A 110 -6.13 -8.88 -9.11
N PHE A 111 -6.71 -8.06 -9.97
CA PHE A 111 -7.27 -8.48 -11.26
C PHE A 111 -6.65 -7.70 -12.41
N VAL A 112 -6.30 -8.38 -13.47
CA VAL A 112 -5.68 -7.77 -14.67
C VAL A 112 -6.58 -6.70 -15.28
N SER A 113 -7.87 -6.98 -15.37
CA SER A 113 -8.90 -6.06 -15.86
C SER A 113 -10.25 -6.39 -15.23
N PRO A 114 -10.57 -5.87 -14.06
CA PRO A 114 -11.81 -6.22 -13.36
C PRO A 114 -13.07 -5.76 -14.09
N ARG A 115 -12.97 -4.84 -15.04
CA ARG A 115 -14.10 -4.42 -15.89
C ARG A 115 -14.47 -5.47 -16.92
N THR A 116 -13.53 -6.33 -17.32
CA THR A 116 -13.71 -7.22 -18.47
C THR A 116 -13.75 -8.69 -18.11
N ARG A 117 -12.95 -9.17 -17.15
CA ARG A 117 -12.79 -10.59 -16.85
C ARG A 117 -12.33 -10.91 -15.44
N ASN A 118 -12.41 -12.21 -15.10
CA ASN A 118 -12.10 -12.75 -13.78
C ASN A 118 -10.61 -13.11 -13.60
N THR A 119 -9.75 -12.80 -14.57
CA THR A 119 -8.32 -13.16 -14.53
C THR A 119 -7.60 -12.37 -13.44
N THR A 120 -6.95 -13.08 -12.54
CA THR A 120 -6.12 -12.48 -11.49
C THR A 120 -4.75 -12.08 -12.03
N THR A 121 -4.12 -11.11 -11.38
CA THR A 121 -2.73 -10.73 -11.64
C THR A 121 -1.81 -11.95 -11.43
N PRO A 122 -0.87 -12.25 -12.34
CA PRO A 122 0.01 -13.40 -12.21
C PRO A 122 0.94 -13.24 -11.00
N GLY A 123 1.24 -14.35 -10.31
CA GLY A 123 2.13 -14.35 -9.14
C GLY A 123 1.62 -13.55 -7.93
N LEU A 124 0.31 -13.30 -7.87
CA LEU A 124 -0.30 -12.51 -6.80
C LEU A 124 -0.12 -13.18 -5.43
N SER A 125 0.37 -12.42 -4.47
CA SER A 125 0.57 -12.83 -3.07
C SER A 125 0.20 -11.70 -2.11
N ALA A 126 0.18 -12.00 -0.81
CA ALA A 126 0.00 -10.97 0.21
C ALA A 126 1.21 -10.02 0.24
N GLU A 127 0.95 -8.74 0.37
CA GLU A 127 1.98 -7.71 0.49
C GLU A 127 2.54 -7.70 1.93
N ARG A 128 3.86 -7.54 2.07
CA ARG A 128 4.53 -7.48 3.37
C ARG A 128 5.34 -6.19 3.48
N VAL A 129 5.34 -5.61 4.65
CA VAL A 129 6.12 -4.40 4.93
C VAL A 129 6.89 -4.58 6.23
N PHE A 130 8.18 -4.33 6.18
CA PHE A 130 9.03 -4.12 7.35
C PHE A 130 9.48 -2.66 7.36
N GLY A 131 9.25 -1.98 8.47
CA GLY A 131 9.68 -0.59 8.66
C GLY A 131 10.30 -0.39 10.03
N VAL A 132 11.36 0.39 10.07
CA VAL A 132 11.97 0.87 11.30
C VAL A 132 12.39 2.32 11.12
N ASP A 133 12.16 3.12 12.11
CA ASP A 133 12.69 4.46 12.22
C ASP A 133 13.22 4.74 13.64
N ALA A 134 14.19 5.63 13.73
CA ALA A 134 14.70 6.11 14.99
C ALA A 134 14.99 7.60 14.91
N SER A 135 14.75 8.31 15.99
CA SER A 135 15.02 9.73 16.09
C SER A 135 15.63 10.13 17.43
N TYR A 136 16.52 11.10 17.35
CA TYR A 136 17.06 11.80 18.51
C TYR A 136 16.53 13.23 18.52
N ASN A 137 15.99 13.65 19.65
CA ASN A 137 15.42 14.97 19.86
C ASN A 137 16.23 15.68 20.96
N LEU A 138 16.69 16.89 20.64
CA LEU A 138 17.36 17.80 21.55
C LEU A 138 16.48 19.03 21.81
N ARG A 139 16.33 19.40 23.08
CA ARG A 139 15.67 20.64 23.49
C ARG A 139 16.45 21.29 24.63
N VAL A 140 17.08 22.42 24.36
CA VAL A 140 17.82 23.22 25.35
C VAL A 140 17.28 24.66 25.31
N GLY A 141 16.49 25.02 26.33
CA GLY A 141 15.70 26.25 26.27
C GLY A 141 14.78 26.25 25.05
N ASP A 142 14.90 27.28 24.21
CA ASP A 142 14.12 27.41 22.96
C ASP A 142 14.80 26.77 21.74
N LEU A 143 16.06 26.34 21.85
CA LEU A 143 16.75 25.56 20.85
C LEU A 143 16.12 24.17 20.74
N LYS A 144 15.73 23.80 19.52
CA LYS A 144 15.20 22.46 19.21
C LYS A 144 15.97 21.88 18.03
N ALA A 145 16.39 20.64 18.15
CA ALA A 145 16.96 19.89 17.04
C ALA A 145 16.43 18.45 17.01
N ARG A 146 16.27 17.91 15.83
CA ARG A 146 15.89 16.51 15.61
C ARG A 146 16.74 15.94 14.48
N VAL A 147 17.22 14.72 14.70
CA VAL A 147 17.81 13.89 13.65
C VAL A 147 17.04 12.57 13.66
N SER A 148 16.62 12.11 12.49
CA SER A 148 15.92 10.84 12.32
C SER A 148 16.47 10.06 11.14
N GLY A 149 16.43 8.73 11.25
CA GLY A 149 16.70 7.82 10.17
C GLY A 149 15.58 6.81 10.04
N TYR A 150 15.32 6.38 8.80
CA TYR A 150 14.30 5.38 8.52
C TYR A 150 14.80 4.33 7.53
N TYR A 151 14.24 3.13 7.64
CA TYR A 151 14.44 2.02 6.71
C TYR A 151 13.10 1.32 6.54
N THR A 152 12.64 1.17 5.29
CA THR A 152 11.39 0.48 4.96
C THR A 152 11.62 -0.46 3.80
N ARG A 153 11.24 -1.71 3.97
CA ARG A 153 11.23 -2.71 2.91
C ARG A 153 9.80 -3.20 2.66
N ILE A 154 9.39 -3.13 1.40
CA ILE A 154 8.08 -3.58 0.92
C ILE A 154 8.35 -4.81 0.05
N TYR A 155 7.60 -5.88 0.25
CA TYR A 155 7.72 -7.13 -0.47
C TYR A 155 6.41 -7.49 -1.15
N ASP A 156 6.51 -8.11 -2.31
CA ASP A 156 5.41 -8.71 -3.04
C ASP A 156 4.28 -7.73 -3.42
N GLN A 157 4.59 -6.45 -3.58
CA GLN A 157 3.58 -5.47 -3.96
C GLN A 157 3.03 -5.78 -5.35
N SER A 158 1.72 -5.60 -5.50
CA SER A 158 1.03 -5.75 -6.78
C SER A 158 0.53 -4.41 -7.28
N LYS A 159 0.57 -4.21 -8.61
CA LYS A 159 0.12 -2.98 -9.25
C LYS A 159 -0.43 -3.27 -10.64
N VAL A 160 -1.54 -2.62 -10.99
CA VAL A 160 -2.05 -2.59 -12.35
C VAL A 160 -2.08 -1.14 -12.82
N ILE A 161 -1.49 -0.91 -13.99
CA ILE A 161 -1.53 0.38 -14.67
C ILE A 161 -2.18 0.20 -16.03
N SER A 162 -2.96 1.20 -16.45
CA SER A 162 -3.55 1.25 -17.78
C SER A 162 -2.99 2.46 -18.51
N TYR A 163 -2.55 2.26 -19.71
CA TYR A 163 -2.03 3.31 -20.56
C TYR A 163 -2.52 3.13 -22.01
N TYR A 164 -2.50 4.19 -22.78
CA TYR A 164 -2.77 4.12 -24.21
C TYR A 164 -1.48 3.74 -24.93
N ASP A 165 -1.55 2.65 -25.69
CA ASP A 165 -0.44 2.17 -26.54
C ASP A 165 -0.64 2.75 -27.94
N ASP A 166 0.21 3.70 -28.31
CA ASP A 166 0.14 4.38 -29.61
C ASP A 166 0.40 3.43 -30.80
N VAL A 167 1.22 2.40 -30.60
CA VAL A 167 1.54 1.42 -31.65
C VAL A 167 0.36 0.49 -31.90
N ALA A 168 -0.26 0.01 -30.83
CA ALA A 168 -1.44 -0.85 -30.91
C ALA A 168 -2.74 -0.05 -31.09
N ALA A 169 -2.68 1.29 -31.01
CA ALA A 169 -3.81 2.22 -31.05
C ALA A 169 -4.95 1.85 -30.09
N THR A 170 -4.61 1.38 -28.89
CA THR A 170 -5.58 0.92 -27.89
C THR A 170 -5.06 1.08 -26.46
N PHE A 171 -5.96 1.05 -25.49
CA PHE A 171 -5.55 0.99 -24.09
C PHE A 171 -5.01 -0.39 -23.74
N THR A 172 -3.97 -0.43 -22.95
CA THR A 172 -3.28 -1.63 -22.52
C THR A 172 -3.25 -1.65 -20.99
N ASN A 173 -3.57 -2.79 -20.40
CA ASN A 173 -3.39 -3.05 -18.98
C ASN A 173 -2.06 -3.76 -18.77
N PHE A 174 -1.28 -3.26 -17.84
CA PHE A 174 -0.02 -3.84 -17.41
C PHE A 174 -0.12 -4.20 -15.92
N ALA A 175 -0.34 -5.48 -15.66
CA ALA A 175 -0.50 -6.04 -14.32
C ALA A 175 0.83 -6.62 -13.85
N MET A 176 1.27 -6.23 -12.67
CA MET A 176 2.53 -6.64 -12.06
C MET A 176 2.31 -7.13 -10.64
N SER A 177 3.11 -8.12 -10.21
CA SER A 177 3.23 -8.57 -8.83
C SER A 177 4.66 -8.96 -8.49
N GLY A 178 4.94 -9.15 -7.19
CA GLY A 178 6.30 -9.43 -6.73
C GLY A 178 7.21 -8.21 -6.86
N ILE A 179 6.65 -7.01 -6.69
CA ILE A 179 7.41 -5.76 -6.71
C ILE A 179 7.97 -5.54 -5.30
N ASP A 180 9.28 -5.65 -5.17
CA ASP A 180 9.99 -5.32 -3.94
C ASP A 180 10.58 -3.93 -4.02
N LYS A 181 10.49 -3.20 -2.89
CA LYS A 181 11.02 -1.84 -2.78
C LYS A 181 11.83 -1.69 -1.51
N LEU A 182 12.88 -0.91 -1.61
CA LEU A 182 13.70 -0.50 -0.49
C LEU A 182 13.74 1.02 -0.40
N HIS A 183 13.35 1.54 0.74
CA HIS A 183 13.38 2.97 1.06
C HIS A 183 14.18 3.18 2.33
N PHE A 184 15.20 4.05 2.30
CA PHE A 184 15.91 4.45 3.51
C PHE A 184 16.41 5.89 3.38
N GLY A 185 16.59 6.54 4.51
CA GLY A 185 17.01 7.93 4.50
C GLY A 185 17.30 8.50 5.87
N LEU A 186 17.77 9.74 5.85
CA LEU A 186 18.07 10.55 7.02
C LEU A 186 17.39 11.91 6.90
N GLU A 187 16.91 12.42 8.01
CA GLU A 187 16.30 13.74 8.11
C GLU A 187 16.89 14.47 9.31
N ALA A 188 17.13 15.76 9.17
CA ALA A 188 17.54 16.61 10.26
C ALA A 188 16.78 17.93 10.22
N ALA A 189 16.37 18.42 11.38
CA ALA A 189 15.71 19.71 11.52
C ALA A 189 16.26 20.44 12.75
N VAL A 190 16.35 21.76 12.66
CA VAL A 190 16.80 22.62 13.75
C VAL A 190 15.96 23.90 13.80
N SER A 191 15.67 24.34 15.00
CA SER A 191 15.08 25.65 15.30
C SER A 191 15.96 26.35 16.33
N ILE A 192 16.56 27.46 15.93
CA ILE A 192 17.53 28.22 16.73
C ILE A 192 16.91 29.61 17.02
N PRO A 193 16.62 29.94 18.26
CA PRO A 193 16.25 31.29 18.63
C PRO A 193 17.46 32.22 18.47
N LEU A 194 17.31 33.31 17.72
CA LEU A 194 18.38 34.25 17.46
C LEU A 194 18.30 35.48 18.35
N TYR A 195 17.16 36.16 18.33
CA TYR A 195 16.97 37.37 19.12
C TYR A 195 15.47 37.67 19.29
N ARG A 196 15.01 37.89 20.56
CA ARG A 196 13.61 38.19 20.88
C ARG A 196 12.62 37.23 20.20
N SER A 197 11.89 37.71 19.18
CA SER A 197 10.91 36.95 18.42
C SER A 197 11.46 36.35 17.11
N LEU A 198 12.76 36.49 16.85
CA LEU A 198 13.39 35.96 15.64
C LEU A 198 13.96 34.57 15.88
N ALA A 199 13.55 33.60 15.07
CA ALA A 199 14.11 32.24 15.07
C ALA A 199 14.53 31.83 13.65
N LEU A 200 15.65 31.12 13.55
CA LEU A 200 16.08 30.45 12.32
C LEU A 200 15.59 29.00 12.36
N ASN A 201 14.86 28.60 11.33
CA ASN A 201 14.42 27.22 11.14
C ASN A 201 15.07 26.66 9.89
N GLY A 202 15.66 25.47 10.00
CA GLY A 202 16.26 24.74 8.89
C GLY A 202 15.88 23.26 8.94
N ALA A 203 15.74 22.66 7.76
CA ALA A 203 15.56 21.21 7.64
C ALA A 203 16.27 20.71 6.38
N VAL A 204 16.79 19.49 6.48
CA VAL A 204 17.42 18.76 5.37
C VAL A 204 16.95 17.31 5.42
N SER A 205 16.67 16.74 4.25
CA SER A 205 16.38 15.32 4.10
C SER A 205 17.19 14.73 2.96
N TRP A 206 17.61 13.49 3.14
CA TRP A 206 18.20 12.66 2.12
C TRP A 206 17.58 11.28 2.16
N GLY A 207 17.25 10.73 0.98
CA GLY A 207 16.64 9.41 0.91
C GLY A 207 16.96 8.71 -0.40
N GLN A 208 16.94 7.38 -0.35
CA GLN A 208 17.08 6.51 -1.50
C GLN A 208 15.87 5.57 -1.58
N TYR A 209 15.32 5.44 -2.78
CA TYR A 209 14.14 4.67 -3.10
C TYR A 209 14.44 3.80 -4.30
N THR A 210 14.50 2.48 -4.11
CA THR A 210 14.90 1.54 -5.15
C THR A 210 13.89 0.41 -5.28
N TYR A 211 13.79 -0.14 -6.49
CA TYR A 211 13.17 -1.43 -6.74
C TYR A 211 14.25 -2.51 -6.64
N ASP A 212 13.93 -3.62 -6.00
CA ASP A 212 14.88 -4.69 -5.64
C ASP A 212 14.36 -6.08 -6.04
N SER A 213 13.57 -6.16 -7.12
CA SER A 213 13.04 -7.41 -7.63
C SER A 213 12.82 -7.38 -9.13
N ASN A 214 12.65 -8.58 -9.71
CA ASN A 214 12.15 -8.79 -11.06
C ASN A 214 10.68 -9.23 -10.98
N PRO A 215 9.72 -8.32 -11.15
CA PRO A 215 8.31 -8.63 -10.97
C PRO A 215 7.78 -9.57 -12.06
N TYR A 216 6.76 -10.35 -11.71
CA TYR A 216 5.90 -11.00 -12.70
C TYR A 216 5.04 -9.94 -13.37
N TYR A 217 4.79 -10.10 -14.67
CA TYR A 217 3.91 -9.18 -15.38
C TYR A 217 3.04 -9.87 -16.42
N LEU A 218 1.91 -9.25 -16.69
CA LEU A 218 1.02 -9.59 -17.80
C LEU A 218 0.54 -8.29 -18.46
N GLN A 219 0.76 -8.19 -19.77
CA GLN A 219 0.28 -7.10 -20.58
C GLN A 219 -0.92 -7.56 -21.41
N THR A 220 -2.02 -6.83 -21.38
CA THR A 220 -3.24 -7.20 -22.09
C THR A 220 -3.96 -5.99 -22.69
N GLN A 221 -4.66 -6.22 -23.78
CA GLN A 221 -5.47 -5.23 -24.50
C GLN A 221 -6.95 -5.63 -24.39
N ASP A 222 -7.53 -5.42 -23.23
CA ASP A 222 -8.88 -5.88 -22.88
C ASP A 222 -9.97 -4.82 -23.14
N ASN A 223 -9.74 -3.87 -24.02
CA ASN A 223 -10.56 -2.67 -24.14
C ASN A 223 -11.71 -2.75 -25.12
N SER A 224 -11.70 -3.71 -25.96
CA SER A 224 -12.79 -3.84 -26.94
C SER A 224 -14.06 -4.22 -26.20
N GLY A 225 -14.96 -3.29 -26.19
CA GLY A 225 -16.34 -3.44 -25.77
C GLY A 225 -17.12 -4.39 -26.67
#